data_c8831439330a0ee82a5cc001656de5fe
#
_entry.id   c8831439330a0ee82a5cc001656de5fe
#
_cell.length_a   1.000
_cell.length_b   1.000
_cell.length_c   1.000
_cell.angle_alpha   90.00
_cell.angle_beta   90.00
_cell.angle_gamma   90.00
#
_symmetry.space_group_name_H-M   'P 1'
#
loop_
_entity.id
_entity.type
_entity.pdbx_description
1 polymer ?
#
loop_
_entity_poly.entity_id
_entity_poly.type
_entity_poly.pdbx_seq_one_letter_code
_entity_poly.pdbx_strand_id
1 'polypeptide(L)' 'MAKKKEIVDFRNKNITYTLEGIKYKVLFLNKANMNVELSCYEQEKLIQNKTLPFAHLPKAIKSLVKPNN' A
#
# COMPACT_ATOMS: atom_id res chain seq x y z
N MET A 1 28.51 -1.11 1.86
CA MET A 1 27.76 -0.91 2.86
C MET A 1 26.36 -1.29 2.68
N ALA A 2 25.79 -1.87 3.56
CA ALA A 2 24.46 -2.32 3.44
C ALA A 2 23.54 -1.18 3.65
N LYS A 3 22.54 -1.06 2.77
CA LYS A 3 21.61 -0.07 2.91
C LYS A 3 20.50 -0.55 3.73
N LYS A 4 20.04 0.22 4.67
CA LYS A 4 18.93 -0.14 5.44
C LYS A 4 17.74 -0.23 4.57
N LYS A 5 16.92 -1.23 4.74
CA LYS A 5 15.73 -1.34 3.99
C LYS A 5 14.69 -0.42 4.52
N GLU A 6 14.22 0.47 3.70
CA GLU A 6 13.17 1.39 4.09
C GLU A 6 11.81 0.93 3.58
N ILE A 7 11.73 -0.30 3.12
CA ILE A 7 10.49 -0.83 2.55
C ILE A 7 9.86 -1.79 3.53
N VAL A 8 8.58 -1.59 3.84
CA VAL A 8 7.83 -2.50 4.67
C VAL A 8 6.91 -3.29 3.75
N ASP A 9 7.03 -4.60 3.77
CA ASP A 9 6.30 -5.47 2.87
C ASP A 9 4.98 -5.88 3.51
N PHE A 10 3.87 -5.56 2.84
CA PHE A 10 2.55 -5.91 3.34
C PHE A 10 1.85 -6.94 2.48
N ARG A 11 2.54 -7.56 1.55
CA ARG A 11 1.89 -8.48 0.64
C ARG A 11 1.26 -9.67 1.35
N ASN A 12 1.83 -10.08 2.47
CA ASN A 12 1.29 -11.20 3.23
C ASN A 12 0.18 -10.81 4.17
N LYS A 13 -0.11 -9.54 4.29
CA LYS A 13 -1.10 -9.06 5.23
C LYS A 13 -2.48 -8.94 4.63
N ASN A 14 -2.60 -9.03 3.34
CA ASN A 14 -3.89 -8.92 2.65
C ASN A 14 -4.66 -7.67 3.02
N ILE A 15 -3.97 -6.55 3.04
CA ILE A 15 -4.61 -5.28 3.34
C ILE A 15 -5.19 -4.73 2.06
N THR A 16 -6.51 -4.66 1.99
CA THR A 16 -7.18 -4.19 0.79
C THR A 16 -8.28 -3.22 1.15
N TYR A 17 -8.67 -2.41 0.21
CA TYR A 17 -9.82 -1.54 0.36
C TYR A 17 -10.37 -1.22 -1.02
N THR A 18 -11.59 -0.73 -1.06
CA THR A 18 -12.26 -0.47 -2.32
C THR A 18 -12.71 0.98 -2.37
N LEU A 19 -12.41 1.64 -3.47
CA LEU A 19 -12.85 3.01 -3.70
C LEU A 19 -13.37 3.10 -5.11
N GLU A 20 -14.58 3.61 -5.25
CA GLU A 20 -15.16 3.86 -6.58
C GLU A 20 -15.10 2.63 -7.48
N GLY A 21 -15.36 1.48 -6.91
CA GLY A 21 -15.41 0.26 -7.69
C GLY A 21 -14.06 -0.38 -7.97
N ILE A 22 -12.99 0.23 -7.52
CA ILE A 22 -11.65 -0.31 -7.72
C ILE A 22 -11.14 -0.84 -6.39
N LYS A 23 -10.65 -2.06 -6.40
CA LYS A 23 -10.09 -2.65 -5.21
C LYS A 23 -8.60 -2.41 -5.19
N TYR A 24 -8.10 -1.91 -4.09
CA TYR A 24 -6.68 -1.63 -3.94
C TYR A 24 -6.07 -2.58 -2.93
N LYS A 25 -4.96 -3.17 -3.27
CA LYS A 25 -4.24 -4.04 -2.36
C LYS A 25 -2.91 -3.41 -2.03
N VAL A 26 -2.62 -3.25 -0.75
CA VAL A 26 -1.38 -2.61 -0.32
C VAL A 26 -0.24 -3.61 -0.47
N LEU A 27 0.79 -3.22 -1.18
CA LEU A 27 1.96 -4.08 -1.40
C LEU A 27 3.11 -3.68 -0.50
N PHE A 28 3.52 -2.42 -0.55
CA PHE A 28 4.67 -1.96 0.20
C PHE A 28 4.45 -0.55 0.72
N LEU A 29 5.13 -0.24 1.82
CA LEU A 29 5.25 1.14 2.26
C LEU A 29 6.74 1.50 2.17
N ASN A 30 7.07 2.54 1.42
CA ASN A 30 8.43 3.03 1.34
C ASN A 30 8.57 4.14 2.36
N LYS A 31 9.28 3.87 3.45
CA LYS A 31 9.39 4.82 4.53
C LYS A 31 10.29 5.99 4.19
N ALA A 32 11.18 5.82 3.23
CA ALA A 32 12.08 6.90 2.89
C ALA A 32 11.32 8.11 2.34
N ASN A 33 10.26 7.88 1.58
CA ASN A 33 9.48 8.98 1.05
C ASN A 33 8.01 8.89 1.42
N MET A 34 7.65 7.94 2.29
CA MET A 34 6.28 7.76 2.78
C MET A 34 5.29 7.57 1.65
N ASN A 35 5.67 6.78 0.67
CA ASN A 35 4.78 6.41 -0.42
C ASN A 35 4.38 4.95 -0.27
N VAL A 36 3.19 4.63 -0.71
CA VAL A 36 2.65 3.28 -0.62
C VAL A 36 2.40 2.78 -2.03
N GLU A 37 2.84 1.57 -2.30
CA GLU A 37 2.60 0.98 -3.60
C GLU A 37 1.42 0.03 -3.50
N LEU A 38 0.51 0.13 -4.45
CA LEU A 38 -0.73 -0.62 -4.44
C LEU A 38 -0.94 -1.31 -5.76
N SER A 39 -1.67 -2.41 -5.71
CA SER A 39 -2.17 -3.03 -6.94
C SER A 39 -3.63 -2.66 -7.06
N CYS A 40 -4.06 -2.29 -8.25
CA CYS A 40 -5.44 -1.90 -8.50
C CYS A 40 -6.13 -3.02 -9.27
N TYR A 41 -7.30 -3.43 -8.77
CA TYR A 41 -8.07 -4.49 -9.40
C TYR A 41 -9.45 -4.01 -9.73
N GLU A 42 -9.94 -4.44 -10.89
CA GLU A 42 -11.31 -4.16 -11.27
C GLU A 42 -11.92 -5.48 -11.64
N GLN A 43 -13.01 -5.86 -10.98
CA GLN A 43 -13.66 -7.14 -11.22
C GLN A 43 -12.66 -8.29 -11.07
N GLU A 44 -11.83 -8.17 -10.05
CA GLU A 44 -10.85 -9.19 -9.71
C GLU A 44 -9.75 -9.36 -10.75
N LYS A 45 -9.59 -8.37 -11.61
CA LYS A 45 -8.53 -8.39 -12.58
C LYS A 45 -7.55 -7.28 -12.26
N LEU A 46 -6.28 -7.60 -12.28
CA LEU A 46 -5.25 -6.59 -12.03
C LEU A 46 -5.21 -5.66 -13.22
N ILE A 47 -5.44 -4.38 -13.00
CA ILE A 47 -5.41 -3.42 -14.10
C ILE A 47 -4.16 -2.58 -14.09
N GLN A 48 -3.61 -2.26 -12.92
CA GLN A 48 -2.38 -1.50 -12.88
C GLN A 48 -1.88 -1.42 -11.46
N ASN A 49 -0.64 -0.98 -11.31
CA ASN A 49 -0.09 -0.67 -10.00
C ASN A 49 -0.09 0.84 -9.86
N LYS A 50 -0.16 1.30 -8.63
CA LYS A 50 -0.24 2.72 -8.38
C LYS A 50 0.56 3.05 -7.14
N THR A 51 1.11 4.25 -7.08
CA THR A 51 1.83 4.71 -5.91
C THR A 51 1.11 5.94 -5.36
N LEU A 52 0.84 5.92 -4.07
CA LEU A 52 0.16 7.03 -3.41
C LEU A 52 0.93 7.45 -2.18
N PRO A 53 0.86 8.74 -1.82
CA PRO A 53 1.41 9.14 -0.53
C PRO A 53 0.65 8.45 0.60
N PHE A 54 1.36 8.10 1.65
CA PHE A 54 0.74 7.45 2.80
C PHE A 54 -0.45 8.25 3.31
N ALA A 55 -0.34 9.57 3.29
CA ALA A 55 -1.39 10.43 3.81
C ALA A 55 -2.70 10.33 3.03
N HIS A 56 -2.63 9.80 1.80
CA HIS A 56 -3.83 9.66 0.98
C HIS A 56 -4.60 8.38 1.25
N LEU A 57 -4.09 7.51 2.08
CA LEU A 57 -4.79 6.27 2.37
C LEU A 57 -5.99 6.54 3.27
N PRO A 58 -7.04 5.72 3.17
CA PRO A 58 -8.16 5.85 4.09
C PRO A 58 -7.68 5.66 5.52
N LYS A 59 -8.36 6.32 6.45
CA LYS A 59 -7.95 6.27 7.83
C LYS A 59 -7.83 4.87 8.38
N ALA A 60 -8.79 4.02 8.05
CA ALA A 60 -8.77 2.65 8.53
C ALA A 60 -7.55 1.91 7.99
N ILE A 61 -7.15 2.21 6.76
CA ILE A 61 -6.01 1.55 6.16
C ILE A 61 -4.71 2.10 6.74
N LYS A 62 -4.68 3.39 7.04
CA LYS A 62 -3.49 3.98 7.64
C LYS A 62 -3.12 3.27 8.92
N SER A 63 -4.10 2.90 9.73
CA SER A 63 -3.79 2.26 10.98
C SER A 63 -3.26 0.85 10.78
N LEU A 64 -3.50 0.25 9.63
CA LEU A 64 -2.96 -1.07 9.33
C LEU A 64 -1.60 -1.00 8.69
N VAL A 65 -1.27 0.13 8.10
CA VAL A 65 -0.04 0.28 7.32
C VAL A 65 0.97 1.16 8.02
N LYS A 66 0.88 1.25 9.33
CA LYS A 66 1.78 2.11 10.09
C LYS A 66 3.23 1.76 9.86
N PRO A 67 4.08 2.74 9.69
CA PRO A 67 5.50 2.46 9.44
C PRO A 67 6.22 1.94 10.67
N ASN A 68 5.73 2.26 11.86
CA ASN A 68 6.35 1.67 13.02
C ASN A 68 5.28 1.29 13.96
N ASN A 69 5.34 0.23 14.50
CA ASN A 69 4.28 -0.20 15.32
C ASN A 69 4.59 -0.37 16.67
#